data_2171d92787759a5c584454574000dbae
#
_entry.id   2171d92787759a5c584454574000dbae
#
_cell.length_a   1.000
_cell.length_b   1.000
_cell.length_c   1.000
_cell.angle_alpha   90.00
_cell.angle_beta   90.00
_cell.angle_gamma   90.00
#
_symmetry.space_group_name_H-M   'P 1'
#
loop_
_entity.id
_entity.type
_entity.pdbx_description
1 polymer ?
#
loop_
_entity_poly.entity_id
_entity_poly.type
_entity_poly.pdbx_seq_one_letter_code
_entity_poly.pdbx_strand_id
1 'polypeptide(L)' 'MGLVNLKANEVIHKKGDKVETIEIVVKGKVCITVDDSSITVEVGAILGCCEVPGKEYCYNYKALEDSAVFSVV' A
#
# COMPACT_ATOMS: atom_id res chain seq x y z
N MET A 1 7.82 0.46 12.55
CA MET A 1 7.91 -0.93 12.05
C MET A 1 6.92 -1.79 12.80
N GLY A 2 6.08 -2.50 12.10
CA GLY A 2 5.11 -3.37 12.75
C GLY A 2 4.02 -3.87 11.81
N LEU A 3 3.22 -4.78 12.32
CA LEU A 3 2.09 -5.36 11.60
C LEU A 3 0.88 -4.44 11.71
N VAL A 4 0.26 -4.16 10.57
CA VAL A 4 -0.94 -3.34 10.48
C VAL A 4 -2.05 -4.17 9.85
N ASN A 5 -3.18 -4.27 10.55
CA ASN A 5 -4.37 -4.96 10.02
C ASN A 5 -5.27 -3.95 9.33
N LEU A 6 -5.78 -4.33 8.17
CA LEU A 6 -6.59 -3.49 7.33
C LEU A 6 -7.91 -4.19 7.01
N LYS A 7 -8.99 -3.45 7.03
CA LYS A 7 -10.28 -3.96 6.60
C LYS A 7 -10.47 -3.72 5.11
N ALA A 8 -11.37 -4.49 4.51
CA ALA A 8 -11.72 -4.30 3.10
C ALA A 8 -12.07 -2.84 2.83
N ASN A 9 -11.56 -2.31 1.72
CA ASN A 9 -11.75 -0.93 1.25
C ASN A 9 -11.02 0.14 2.08
N GLU A 10 -10.24 -0.26 3.07
CA GLU A 10 -9.46 0.70 3.85
C GLU A 10 -8.27 1.19 3.01
N VAL A 11 -8.07 2.52 3.01
CA VAL A 11 -6.98 3.15 2.25
C VAL A 11 -5.70 3.10 3.07
N ILE A 12 -4.63 2.61 2.47
CA ILE A 12 -3.32 2.54 3.12
C ILE A 12 -2.57 3.85 2.90
N HIS A 13 -2.46 4.25 1.65
CA HIS A 13 -1.81 5.51 1.27
C HIS A 13 -2.58 6.14 0.12
N LYS A 14 -2.60 7.46 0.06
CA LYS A 14 -3.22 8.22 -1.01
C LYS A 14 -2.15 8.94 -1.82
N LYS A 15 -2.39 9.10 -3.10
CA LYS A 15 -1.58 9.97 -3.95
C LYS A 15 -1.51 11.36 -3.30
N GLY A 16 -0.32 11.89 -3.16
CA GLY A 16 -0.08 13.18 -2.56
C GLY A 16 0.37 13.12 -1.10
N ASP A 17 0.16 12.00 -0.42
CA ASP A 17 0.69 11.83 0.93
C ASP A 17 2.20 11.67 0.88
N LYS A 18 2.87 12.08 1.96
CA LYS A 18 4.33 11.97 2.03
C LYS A 18 4.77 10.53 2.24
N VAL A 19 5.76 10.10 1.48
CA VAL A 19 6.32 8.75 1.59
C VAL A 19 7.24 8.68 2.81
N GLU A 20 6.81 7.97 3.84
CA GLU A 20 7.57 7.80 5.07
C GLU A 20 7.83 6.33 5.40
N THR A 21 7.02 5.42 4.85
CA THR A 21 7.12 3.99 5.12
C THR A 21 6.92 3.20 3.83
N ILE A 22 7.39 1.96 3.84
CA ILE A 22 7.01 0.97 2.85
C ILE A 22 6.33 -0.19 3.59
N GLU A 23 5.51 -0.94 2.89
CA GLU A 23 4.79 -2.07 3.47
C GLU A 23 5.00 -3.32 2.65
N ILE A 24 4.97 -4.46 3.34
CA ILE A 24 5.00 -5.77 2.69
C ILE A 24 3.66 -6.43 2.98
N VAL A 25 2.96 -6.88 1.94
CA VAL A 25 1.67 -7.56 2.10
C VAL A 25 1.93 -8.95 2.67
N VAL A 26 1.38 -9.24 3.85
CA VAL A 26 1.53 -10.54 4.50
C VAL A 26 0.23 -11.33 4.51
N LYS A 27 -0.90 -10.69 4.21
CA LYS A 27 -2.21 -11.34 4.12
C LYS A 27 -3.13 -10.49 3.24
N GLY A 28 -3.95 -11.13 2.41
CA GLY A 28 -4.99 -10.47 1.64
C GLY A 28 -4.52 -9.91 0.31
N LYS A 29 -5.24 -8.90 -0.17
CA LYS A 29 -4.99 -8.29 -1.48
C LYS A 29 -5.08 -6.78 -1.38
N VAL A 30 -4.22 -6.09 -2.12
CA VAL A 30 -4.16 -4.63 -2.16
C VAL A 30 -4.29 -4.17 -3.62
N CYS A 31 -5.10 -3.15 -3.83
CA CYS A 31 -5.25 -2.51 -5.13
C CYS A 31 -4.39 -1.26 -5.18
N ILE A 32 -3.57 -1.16 -6.20
CA ILE A 32 -2.73 0.00 -6.46
C ILE A 32 -3.29 0.69 -7.69
N THR A 33 -3.71 1.96 -7.54
CA THR A 33 -4.29 2.71 -8.66
C THR A 33 -3.48 3.95 -8.97
N VAL A 34 -3.38 4.25 -10.26
CA VAL A 34 -2.84 5.50 -10.77
C VAL A 34 -3.64 5.88 -11.99
N ASP A 35 -4.23 7.08 -11.97
CA ASP A 35 -5.12 7.57 -13.02
C ASP A 35 -6.24 6.54 -13.28
N ASP A 36 -6.34 6.03 -14.51
CA ASP A 36 -7.37 5.05 -14.89
C ASP A 36 -6.90 3.61 -14.79
N SER A 37 -5.67 3.38 -14.34
CA SER A 37 -5.09 2.05 -14.27
C SER A 37 -5.09 1.52 -12.85
N SER A 38 -5.31 0.22 -12.70
CA SER A 38 -5.25 -0.43 -11.38
C SER A 38 -4.59 -1.80 -11.49
N ILE A 39 -3.88 -2.16 -10.44
CA ILE A 39 -3.19 -3.45 -10.31
C ILE A 39 -3.55 -4.03 -8.97
N THR A 40 -3.85 -5.33 -8.93
CA THR A 40 -4.05 -6.05 -7.67
C THR A 40 -2.80 -6.83 -7.32
N VAL A 41 -2.32 -6.67 -6.11
CA VAL A 41 -1.16 -7.40 -5.60
C VAL A 41 -1.54 -8.22 -4.39
N GLU A 42 -0.78 -9.28 -4.15
CA GLU A 42 -1.07 -10.26 -3.11
C GLU A 42 0.12 -10.38 -2.16
N VAL A 43 0.07 -11.41 -1.31
CA VAL A 43 1.12 -11.70 -0.32
C VAL A 43 2.50 -11.75 -0.98
N GLY A 44 3.45 -11.08 -0.36
CA GLY A 44 4.81 -10.95 -0.86
C GLY A 44 5.08 -9.66 -1.62
N ALA A 45 4.03 -8.92 -2.00
CA ALA A 45 4.21 -7.65 -2.70
C ALA A 45 4.73 -6.58 -1.74
N ILE A 46 5.56 -5.69 -2.27
CA ILE A 46 6.10 -4.56 -1.53
C ILE A 46 5.39 -3.30 -2.01
N LEU A 47 4.69 -2.64 -1.10
CA LEU A 47 3.98 -1.40 -1.39
C LEU A 47 4.92 -0.23 -1.15
N GLY A 48 5.04 0.63 -2.15
CA GLY A 48 5.89 1.81 -2.06
C GLY A 48 7.30 1.61 -2.60
N CYS A 49 7.63 0.44 -3.16
CA CYS A 49 8.96 0.19 -3.68
C CYS A 49 9.30 1.08 -4.89
N CYS A 50 8.30 1.56 -5.60
CA CYS A 50 8.47 2.48 -6.74
C CYS A 50 8.34 3.94 -6.32
N GLU A 51 8.12 4.22 -5.05
CA GLU A 51 8.00 5.58 -4.53
C GLU A 51 9.35 6.09 -4.06
N VAL A 52 9.46 7.41 -4.00
CA VAL A 52 10.71 8.05 -3.58
C VAL A 52 10.55 8.56 -2.14
N PRO A 53 11.34 8.06 -1.18
CA PRO A 53 11.25 8.53 0.20
C PRO A 53 11.42 10.05 0.29
N GLY A 54 10.59 10.67 1.12
CA GLY A 54 10.59 12.12 1.29
C GLY A 54 9.80 12.88 0.24
N LYS A 55 9.32 12.21 -0.79
CA LYS A 55 8.44 12.77 -1.81
C LYS A 55 7.00 12.33 -1.55
N GLU A 56 6.09 12.71 -2.41
CA GLU A 56 4.68 12.33 -2.30
C GLU A 56 4.43 11.00 -3.02
N TYR A 57 3.47 10.23 -2.51
CA TYR A 57 3.04 9.01 -3.19
C TYR A 57 2.46 9.35 -4.55
N CYS A 58 2.87 8.58 -5.56
CA CYS A 58 2.35 8.70 -6.92
C CYS A 58 1.11 7.84 -7.14
N TYR A 59 0.86 6.87 -6.28
CA TYR A 59 -0.21 5.89 -6.42
C TYR A 59 -1.11 5.89 -5.20
N ASN A 60 -2.34 5.39 -5.39
CA ASN A 60 -3.25 5.11 -4.28
C ASN A 60 -3.17 3.62 -3.94
N TYR A 61 -3.16 3.29 -2.66
CA TYR A 61 -3.07 1.92 -2.16
C TYR A 61 -4.28 1.66 -1.26
N LYS A 62 -5.07 0.65 -1.62
CA LYS A 62 -6.30 0.32 -0.89
C LYS A 62 -6.43 -1.18 -0.73
N ALA A 63 -6.82 -1.65 0.46
CA ALA A 63 -7.08 -3.06 0.70
C ALA A 63 -8.37 -3.47 -0.01
N LEU A 64 -8.33 -4.55 -0.78
CA LEU A 64 -9.50 -5.08 -1.46
C LEU A 64 -10.32 -6.01 -0.57
N GLU A 65 -9.68 -6.59 0.41
CA GLU A 65 -10.31 -7.50 1.38
C GLU A 65 -9.59 -7.31 2.70
N ASP A 66 -10.06 -7.98 3.75
CA ASP A 66 -9.37 -7.92 5.03
C ASP A 66 -7.94 -8.39 4.83
N SER A 67 -6.99 -7.53 5.14
CA SER A 67 -5.59 -7.72 4.79
C SER A 67 -4.70 -7.35 5.96
N ALA A 68 -3.42 -7.72 5.86
CA ALA A 68 -2.42 -7.30 6.81
C ALA A 68 -1.14 -6.97 6.06
N VAL A 69 -0.47 -5.91 6.51
CA VAL A 69 0.81 -5.49 5.95
C VAL A 69 1.82 -5.32 7.08
N PHE A 70 3.08 -5.53 6.77
CA PHE A 70 4.17 -5.24 7.71
C PHE A 70 4.79 -3.92 7.27
N SER A 71 4.70 -2.92 8.13
CA SER A 71 5.16 -1.57 7.82
C SER A 71 6.61 -1.40 8.27
N VAL A 72 7.43 -0.84 7.39
CA VAL A 72 8.86 -0.59 7.62
C VAL A 72 9.14 0.87 7.37
N VAL A 73 9.84 1.48 8.28
CA VAL A 73 10.23 2.89 8.17
C VAL A 73 11.47 3.04 7.29
#